data_407d1548bee2fbbc82bad28c0969a015
#
_entry.id   407d1548bee2fbbc82bad28c0969a015
#
_cell.length_a   1.000
_cell.length_b   1.000
_cell.length_c   1.000
_cell.angle_alpha   90.00
_cell.angle_beta   90.00
_cell.angle_gamma   90.00
#
_symmetry.space_group_name_H-M   'P 1'
#
loop_
_entity.id
_entity.type
_entity.pdbx_description
1 polymer ?
#
loop_
_entity_poly.entity_id
_entity_poly.type
_entity_poly.pdbx_seq_one_letter_code
_entity_poly.pdbx_strand_id
1 'polypeptide(L)'
;AAAFSPVVSIAGAPPSNSVIDNEFQKLDQQALFKPVTKKVWTIDKTEQISEIFHEAFCEAITPKCGPVHLNLPRNILSTSIKFNDFQTSQSLNSQKYSFASENEITKAIEIIRDAKCPVIIAGGGIKNNGRYTEVLELAKTLNSPIVTSAGHGDAIPFDNQLNAGQMGPRGNPIATRLTKEADVILALGTRLGFNSTFYSYENINQ
;
A
#
# COMPACT_ATOMS: atom_id res chain seq x y z
N ALA A 1 8.23 0.53 3.74
CA ALA A 1 7.64 1.50 2.82
C ALA A 1 7.40 0.92 1.42
N ALA A 2 8.43 0.39 0.76
CA ALA A 2 8.33 -0.03 -0.64
C ALA A 2 7.26 -1.12 -0.93
N ALA A 3 6.97 -1.99 0.02
CA ALA A 3 5.97 -3.06 -0.13
C ALA A 3 4.54 -2.63 0.23
N PHE A 4 4.31 -1.38 0.64
CA PHE A 4 3.02 -0.88 1.15
C PHE A 4 2.43 -1.73 2.29
N SER A 5 3.27 -2.41 3.07
CA SER A 5 2.80 -3.15 4.23
C SER A 5 2.45 -2.18 5.35
N PRO A 6 1.23 -2.24 5.91
CA PRO A 6 0.87 -1.45 7.07
C PRO A 6 1.61 -2.01 8.30
N VAL A 7 2.49 -1.22 8.86
CA VAL A 7 3.29 -1.59 10.04
C VAL A 7 3.28 -0.44 11.02
N VAL A 8 2.97 -0.70 12.27
CA VAL A 8 3.14 0.24 13.36
C VAL A 8 4.40 -0.17 14.12
N SER A 9 5.47 0.61 13.97
CA SER A 9 6.72 0.43 14.71
C SER A 9 6.67 1.26 15.99
N ILE A 10 7.03 0.66 17.11
CA ILE A 10 7.01 1.32 18.42
C ILE A 10 8.40 1.16 19.05
N ALA A 11 8.98 2.26 19.49
CA ALA A 11 10.27 2.21 20.22
C ALA A 11 10.26 3.14 21.44
N GLY A 12 10.93 2.68 22.49
CA GLY A 12 11.24 3.50 23.66
C GLY A 12 12.29 4.57 23.34
N ALA A 13 12.25 5.66 24.07
CA ALA A 13 13.24 6.71 24.01
C ALA A 13 13.67 7.16 25.43
N PRO A 14 14.84 7.78 25.58
CA PRO A 14 15.19 8.48 26.79
C PRO A 14 14.11 9.49 27.22
N PRO A 15 14.06 9.89 28.49
CA PRO A 15 13.07 10.86 28.94
C PRO A 15 13.11 12.15 28.10
N SER A 16 11.95 12.66 27.69
CA SER A 16 11.85 13.87 26.85
C SER A 16 12.39 15.13 27.55
N ASN A 17 12.47 15.13 28.87
CA ASN A 17 13.00 16.20 29.70
C ASN A 17 14.47 16.00 30.12
N SER A 18 15.17 15.01 29.55
CA SER A 18 16.58 14.79 29.84
C SER A 18 17.47 15.89 29.27
N VAL A 19 18.27 16.49 30.10
CA VAL A 19 19.29 17.53 29.77
C VAL A 19 20.64 16.92 29.42
N ILE A 20 20.80 15.59 29.46
CA ILE A 20 22.07 14.90 29.23
C ILE A 20 22.22 14.67 27.71
N ASP A 21 23.26 15.25 27.13
CA ASP A 21 23.50 15.16 25.68
C ASP A 21 23.89 13.76 25.19
N ASN A 22 24.69 13.03 25.97
CA ASN A 22 25.18 11.67 25.65
C ASN A 22 24.51 10.61 26.53
N GLU A 23 23.19 10.70 26.71
CA GLU A 23 22.41 9.70 27.44
C GLU A 23 22.46 8.36 26.73
N PHE A 24 22.53 7.26 27.50
CA PHE A 24 22.52 5.90 26.96
C PHE A 24 21.30 5.67 26.05
N GLN A 25 21.54 5.18 24.85
CA GLN A 25 20.52 4.96 23.81
C GLN A 25 19.81 6.23 23.29
N LYS A 26 20.36 7.41 23.51
CA LYS A 26 19.84 8.64 22.91
C LYS A 26 20.11 8.63 21.40
N LEU A 27 19.04 8.57 20.63
CA LEU A 27 19.05 8.56 19.17
C LEU A 27 17.94 9.47 18.67
N ASP A 28 18.21 10.24 17.63
CA ASP A 28 17.15 10.95 16.91
C ASP A 28 16.34 9.97 16.07
N GLN A 29 15.35 9.35 16.71
CA GLN A 29 14.48 8.37 16.08
C GLN A 29 13.59 9.01 15.01
N GLN A 30 13.24 10.30 15.15
CA GLN A 30 12.45 11.01 14.14
C GLN A 30 13.25 11.12 12.83
N ALA A 31 14.50 11.57 12.90
CA ALA A 31 15.36 11.66 11.73
C ALA A 31 15.61 10.27 11.10
N LEU A 32 15.79 9.24 11.92
CA LEU A 32 16.03 7.87 11.45
C LEU A 32 14.84 7.28 10.72
N PHE A 33 13.61 7.42 11.25
CA PHE A 33 12.43 6.77 10.71
C PHE A 33 11.68 7.59 9.65
N LYS A 34 11.87 8.93 9.62
CA LYS A 34 11.21 9.82 8.66
C LYS A 34 11.34 9.39 7.20
N PRO A 35 12.52 8.97 6.68
CA PRO A 35 12.66 8.61 5.26
C PRO A 35 12.05 7.25 4.91
N VAL A 36 11.73 6.40 5.89
CA VAL A 36 11.24 5.01 5.65
C VAL A 36 9.82 4.77 6.15
N THR A 37 9.16 5.78 6.72
CA THR A 37 7.78 5.71 7.23
C THR A 37 6.89 6.78 6.61
N LYS A 38 5.58 6.59 6.67
CA LYS A 38 4.59 7.59 6.26
C LYS A 38 4.55 8.77 7.23
N LYS A 39 4.61 8.45 8.53
CA LYS A 39 4.57 9.45 9.60
C LYS A 39 5.30 8.93 10.85
N VAL A 40 5.84 9.86 11.61
CA VAL A 40 6.50 9.60 12.90
C VAL A 40 5.84 10.48 13.94
N TRP A 41 5.52 9.90 15.09
CA TRP A 41 5.06 10.64 16.27
C TRP A 41 6.04 10.45 17.43
N THR A 42 6.22 11.49 18.22
CA THR A 42 6.77 11.41 19.57
C THR A 42 5.65 11.75 20.53
N ILE A 43 5.39 10.88 21.50
CA ILE A 43 4.34 11.10 22.48
C ILE A 43 4.89 11.93 23.64
N ASP A 44 4.38 13.15 23.79
CA ASP A 44 4.84 14.10 24.80
C ASP A 44 3.97 14.10 26.08
N LYS A 45 2.75 13.59 25.99
CA LYS A 45 1.80 13.52 27.10
C LYS A 45 1.13 12.16 27.16
N THR A 46 1.00 11.61 28.35
CA THR A 46 0.43 10.28 28.58
C THR A 46 -1.04 10.20 28.12
N GLU A 47 -1.79 11.28 28.27
CA GLU A 47 -3.21 11.38 27.87
C GLU A 47 -3.41 11.24 26.36
N GLN A 48 -2.39 11.56 25.57
CA GLN A 48 -2.43 11.48 24.09
C GLN A 48 -2.15 10.08 23.55
N ILE A 49 -1.73 9.13 24.39
CA ILE A 49 -1.34 7.78 23.94
C ILE A 49 -2.46 7.16 23.11
N SER A 50 -3.70 7.11 23.62
CA SER A 50 -4.82 6.46 22.95
C SER A 50 -5.13 7.09 21.59
N GLU A 51 -5.17 8.41 21.52
CA GLU A 51 -5.45 9.16 20.30
C GLU A 51 -4.34 8.94 19.24
N ILE A 52 -3.08 9.10 19.64
CA ILE A 52 -1.94 8.95 18.73
C ILE A 52 -1.83 7.51 18.22
N PHE A 53 -2.08 6.50 19.06
CA PHE A 53 -2.14 5.10 18.61
C PHE A 53 -3.24 4.90 17.58
N HIS A 54 -4.45 5.41 17.84
CA HIS A 54 -5.54 5.35 16.87
C HIS A 54 -5.16 6.00 15.54
N GLU A 55 -4.62 7.23 15.58
CA GLU A 55 -4.12 7.89 14.36
C GLU A 55 -3.06 7.06 13.63
N ALA A 56 -2.11 6.47 14.37
CA ALA A 56 -1.03 5.68 13.78
C ALA A 56 -1.55 4.45 13.04
N PHE A 57 -2.52 3.73 13.62
CA PHE A 57 -3.16 2.61 12.94
C PHE A 57 -3.95 3.06 11.71
N CYS A 58 -4.74 4.13 11.81
CA CYS A 58 -5.45 4.71 10.69
C CYS A 58 -4.50 5.14 9.56
N GLU A 59 -3.41 5.83 9.90
CA GLU A 59 -2.42 6.27 8.93
C GLU A 59 -1.72 5.09 8.24
N ALA A 60 -1.38 4.04 8.98
CA ALA A 60 -0.73 2.86 8.41
C ALA A 60 -1.60 2.18 7.34
N ILE A 61 -2.93 2.11 7.54
CA ILE A 61 -3.88 1.46 6.62
C ILE A 61 -4.49 2.39 5.58
N THR A 62 -4.33 3.71 5.72
CA THR A 62 -4.81 4.69 4.70
C THR A 62 -4.21 4.38 3.33
N PRO A 63 -4.97 4.51 2.22
CA PRO A 63 -4.52 4.19 0.85
C PRO A 63 -3.13 4.71 0.53
N LYS A 64 -2.34 3.87 -0.15
CA LYS A 64 -0.91 3.66 -0.12
C LYS A 64 -0.46 3.31 1.29
N CYS A 65 -0.99 2.18 1.81
CA CYS A 65 -0.59 1.63 3.10
C CYS A 65 0.93 1.68 3.29
N GLY A 66 1.37 1.81 4.52
CA GLY A 66 2.80 1.87 4.77
C GLY A 66 3.14 1.92 6.25
N PRO A 67 4.43 1.81 6.58
CA PRO A 67 4.89 1.84 7.95
C PRO A 67 4.75 3.23 8.56
N VAL A 68 4.48 3.24 9.85
CA VAL A 68 4.50 4.41 10.71
C VAL A 68 5.35 4.12 11.95
N HIS A 69 5.80 5.14 12.65
CA HIS A 69 6.64 4.98 13.84
C HIS A 69 6.14 5.82 15.01
N LEU A 70 6.11 5.19 16.18
CA LEU A 70 5.77 5.80 17.46
C LEU A 70 6.99 5.80 18.37
N ASN A 71 7.43 6.97 18.80
CA ASN A 71 8.49 7.16 19.75
C ASN A 71 7.90 7.44 21.13
N LEU A 72 8.22 6.59 22.11
CA LEU A 72 7.65 6.59 23.46
C LEU A 72 8.74 6.93 24.49
N PRO A 73 8.83 8.19 24.96
CA PRO A 73 9.77 8.57 26.00
C PRO A 73 9.51 7.82 27.30
N ARG A 74 10.58 7.45 28.00
CA ARG A 74 10.52 6.67 29.24
C ARG A 74 9.68 7.32 30.35
N ASN A 75 9.76 8.64 30.49
CA ASN A 75 8.96 9.36 31.47
C ASN A 75 7.44 9.26 31.19
N ILE A 76 7.04 9.22 29.93
CA ILE A 76 5.63 9.01 29.53
C ILE A 76 5.19 7.59 29.89
N LEU A 77 6.00 6.57 29.58
CA LEU A 77 5.71 5.16 29.91
C LEU A 77 5.63 4.89 31.43
N SER A 78 6.32 5.68 32.24
CA SER A 78 6.36 5.53 33.71
C SER A 78 5.27 6.32 34.43
N THR A 79 4.50 7.15 33.73
CA THR A 79 3.46 7.98 34.31
C THR A 79 2.19 7.17 34.54
N SER A 80 1.62 7.23 35.74
CA SER A 80 0.33 6.63 36.05
C SER A 80 -0.80 7.59 35.73
N ILE A 81 -1.83 7.11 35.03
CA ILE A 81 -3.04 7.85 34.74
C ILE A 81 -4.27 7.09 35.22
N LYS A 82 -5.38 7.80 35.41
CA LYS A 82 -6.65 7.17 35.78
C LYS A 82 -7.25 6.49 34.55
N PHE A 83 -7.80 5.27 34.71
CA PHE A 83 -8.39 4.51 33.61
C PHE A 83 -9.52 5.25 32.87
N ASN A 84 -10.26 6.13 33.54
CA ASN A 84 -11.35 6.91 32.95
C ASN A 84 -10.88 7.95 31.92
N ASP A 85 -9.58 8.21 31.85
CA ASP A 85 -8.99 9.16 30.89
C ASP A 85 -8.71 8.49 29.53
N PHE A 86 -8.92 7.17 29.42
CA PHE A 86 -8.80 6.44 28.15
C PHE A 86 -10.10 6.56 27.35
N GLN A 87 -10.03 7.22 26.23
CA GLN A 87 -11.08 7.10 25.22
C GLN A 87 -10.98 5.73 24.56
N THR A 88 -12.04 4.94 24.67
CA THR A 88 -12.16 3.69 23.91
C THR A 88 -12.06 4.02 22.43
N SER A 89 -11.11 3.34 21.75
CA SER A 89 -10.83 3.55 20.33
C SER A 89 -12.11 3.49 19.50
N GLN A 90 -12.36 4.53 18.75
CA GLN A 90 -13.36 4.52 17.68
C GLN A 90 -12.94 3.44 16.65
N SER A 91 -13.91 2.83 16.01
CA SER A 91 -13.61 1.80 14.99
C SER A 91 -12.66 2.35 13.91
N LEU A 92 -11.69 1.54 13.47
CA LEU A 92 -10.70 1.89 12.45
C LEU A 92 -11.31 2.12 11.04
N ASN A 93 -12.61 2.36 10.96
CA ASN A 93 -13.41 2.43 9.74
C ASN A 93 -13.27 3.73 8.92
N SER A 94 -12.13 4.38 8.92
CA SER A 94 -11.93 5.61 8.14
C SER A 94 -11.14 5.41 6.84
N GLN A 95 -11.35 4.31 6.11
CA GLN A 95 -10.86 4.25 4.73
C GLN A 95 -11.66 5.25 3.88
N LYS A 96 -11.14 6.44 3.71
CA LYS A 96 -11.64 7.39 2.72
C LYS A 96 -11.25 6.89 1.33
N TYR A 97 -12.14 6.15 0.68
CA TYR A 97 -11.98 5.82 -0.72
C TYR A 97 -12.22 7.08 -1.56
N SER A 98 -11.30 7.37 -2.46
CA SER A 98 -11.54 8.31 -3.55
C SER A 98 -12.12 7.53 -4.72
N PHE A 99 -13.26 7.93 -5.21
CA PHE A 99 -13.89 7.35 -6.39
C PHE A 99 -13.58 8.23 -7.59
N ALA A 100 -13.39 7.60 -8.76
CA ALA A 100 -13.29 8.31 -10.01
C ALA A 100 -14.64 8.98 -10.35
N SER A 101 -14.60 10.13 -11.02
CA SER A 101 -15.80 10.76 -11.53
C SER A 101 -16.43 9.96 -12.68
N GLU A 102 -17.72 10.11 -12.91
CA GLU A 102 -18.40 9.45 -14.02
C GLU A 102 -17.76 9.77 -15.38
N ASN A 103 -17.30 11.00 -15.56
CA ASN A 103 -16.60 11.42 -16.78
C ASN A 103 -15.27 10.69 -16.99
N GLU A 104 -14.50 10.45 -15.93
CA GLU A 104 -13.24 9.68 -16.00
C GLU A 104 -13.53 8.22 -16.32
N ILE A 105 -14.58 7.64 -15.73
CA ILE A 105 -15.01 6.27 -16.02
C ILE A 105 -15.45 6.16 -17.47
N THR A 106 -16.27 7.10 -17.98
CA THR A 106 -16.72 7.13 -19.37
C THR A 106 -15.56 7.17 -20.36
N LYS A 107 -14.57 8.03 -20.12
CA LYS A 107 -13.37 8.08 -20.96
C LYS A 107 -12.58 6.78 -20.97
N ALA A 108 -12.45 6.13 -19.80
CA ALA A 108 -11.79 4.83 -19.72
C ALA A 108 -12.56 3.74 -20.50
N ILE A 109 -13.90 3.74 -20.41
CA ILE A 109 -14.75 2.81 -21.15
C ILE A 109 -14.60 3.03 -22.68
N GLU A 110 -14.57 4.27 -23.14
CA GLU A 110 -14.38 4.59 -24.57
C GLU A 110 -13.06 4.01 -25.11
N ILE A 111 -11.95 4.16 -24.36
CA ILE A 111 -10.66 3.59 -24.74
C ILE A 111 -10.69 2.06 -24.78
N ILE A 112 -11.29 1.44 -23.77
CA ILE A 112 -11.31 -0.02 -23.63
C ILE A 112 -12.26 -0.66 -24.64
N ARG A 113 -13.38 -0.03 -24.96
CA ARG A 113 -14.39 -0.54 -25.88
C ARG A 113 -13.83 -0.85 -27.26
N ASP A 114 -12.92 -0.02 -27.75
CA ASP A 114 -12.38 -0.11 -29.10
C ASP A 114 -11.10 -0.97 -29.15
N ALA A 115 -10.66 -1.50 -28.00
CA ALA A 115 -9.47 -2.36 -27.88
C ALA A 115 -9.69 -3.72 -28.57
N LYS A 116 -8.68 -4.16 -29.31
CA LYS A 116 -8.65 -5.46 -29.99
C LYS A 116 -7.92 -6.53 -29.16
N CYS A 117 -6.92 -6.11 -28.43
CA CYS A 117 -6.07 -6.97 -27.61
C CYS A 117 -5.88 -6.36 -26.21
N PRO A 118 -6.97 -6.16 -25.42
CA PRO A 118 -6.85 -5.61 -24.08
C PRO A 118 -6.14 -6.58 -23.14
N VAL A 119 -5.32 -6.06 -22.24
CA VAL A 119 -4.68 -6.84 -21.17
C VAL A 119 -4.89 -6.15 -19.83
N ILE A 120 -5.27 -6.91 -18.82
CA ILE A 120 -5.38 -6.42 -17.44
C ILE A 120 -4.09 -6.75 -16.69
N ILE A 121 -3.46 -5.75 -16.05
CA ILE A 121 -2.35 -5.98 -15.12
C ILE A 121 -2.87 -5.81 -13.69
N ALA A 122 -2.95 -6.92 -12.94
CA ALA A 122 -3.36 -6.93 -11.54
C ALA A 122 -2.16 -6.84 -10.61
N GLY A 123 -2.15 -5.89 -9.69
CA GLY A 123 -1.07 -5.68 -8.73
C GLY A 123 -1.48 -5.90 -7.28
N GLY A 124 -0.56 -5.58 -6.35
CA GLY A 124 -0.75 -5.76 -4.92
C GLY A 124 -1.94 -5.00 -4.32
N GLY A 125 -2.40 -3.92 -4.96
CA GLY A 125 -3.59 -3.20 -4.54
C GLY A 125 -4.87 -4.04 -4.65
N ILE A 126 -4.96 -4.92 -5.64
CA ILE A 126 -6.09 -5.86 -5.78
C ILE A 126 -6.07 -6.88 -4.65
N LYS A 127 -4.91 -7.49 -4.39
CA LYS A 127 -4.72 -8.43 -3.28
C LYS A 127 -5.09 -7.81 -1.93
N ASN A 128 -4.52 -6.64 -1.64
CA ASN A 128 -4.68 -5.99 -0.34
C ASN A 128 -6.14 -5.56 -0.06
N ASN A 129 -6.93 -5.30 -1.08
CA ASN A 129 -8.33 -4.92 -0.97
C ASN A 129 -9.31 -6.07 -1.17
N GLY A 130 -8.83 -7.29 -1.50
CA GLY A 130 -9.68 -8.46 -1.72
C GLY A 130 -10.61 -8.35 -2.94
N ARG A 131 -10.26 -7.50 -3.93
CA ARG A 131 -11.11 -7.17 -5.08
C ARG A 131 -10.83 -8.01 -6.33
N TYR A 132 -10.30 -9.21 -6.17
CA TYR A 132 -9.98 -10.06 -7.31
C TYR A 132 -11.23 -10.55 -8.07
N THR A 133 -12.36 -10.70 -7.39
CA THR A 133 -13.63 -11.14 -8.03
C THR A 133 -14.10 -10.14 -9.07
N GLU A 134 -14.09 -8.85 -8.74
CA GLU A 134 -14.48 -7.78 -9.66
C GLU A 134 -13.53 -7.68 -10.86
N VAL A 135 -12.24 -7.94 -10.63
CA VAL A 135 -11.24 -8.00 -11.71
C VAL A 135 -11.51 -9.18 -12.65
N LEU A 136 -11.89 -10.35 -12.11
CA LEU A 136 -12.23 -11.52 -12.92
C LEU A 136 -13.51 -11.31 -13.74
N GLU A 137 -14.52 -10.65 -13.18
CA GLU A 137 -15.75 -10.29 -13.91
C GLU A 137 -15.46 -9.30 -15.05
N LEU A 138 -14.65 -8.29 -14.77
CA LEU A 138 -14.22 -7.33 -15.79
C LEU A 138 -13.43 -8.03 -16.90
N ALA A 139 -12.51 -8.90 -16.56
CA ALA A 139 -11.70 -9.65 -17.52
C ALA A 139 -12.56 -10.55 -18.42
N LYS A 140 -13.58 -11.20 -17.86
CA LYS A 140 -14.56 -11.97 -18.65
C LYS A 140 -15.35 -11.09 -19.61
N THR A 141 -15.81 -9.93 -19.14
CA THR A 141 -16.58 -8.97 -19.96
C THR A 141 -15.75 -8.46 -21.13
N LEU A 142 -14.46 -8.18 -20.90
CA LEU A 142 -13.54 -7.69 -21.92
C LEU A 142 -12.90 -8.80 -22.76
N ASN A 143 -13.16 -10.07 -22.44
CA ASN A 143 -12.42 -11.21 -22.99
C ASN A 143 -10.90 -11.02 -22.93
N SER A 144 -10.40 -10.49 -21.79
CA SER A 144 -9.04 -10.06 -21.60
C SER A 144 -8.27 -11.03 -20.70
N PRO A 145 -7.04 -11.43 -21.04
CA PRO A 145 -6.15 -12.12 -20.11
C PRO A 145 -5.77 -11.19 -18.96
N ILE A 146 -5.49 -11.80 -17.79
CA ILE A 146 -4.98 -11.11 -16.63
C ILE A 146 -3.52 -11.48 -16.43
N VAL A 147 -2.68 -10.49 -16.34
CA VAL A 147 -1.25 -10.62 -16.00
C VAL A 147 -1.05 -10.05 -14.60
N THR A 148 -0.26 -10.70 -13.76
CA THR A 148 0.04 -10.18 -12.43
C THR A 148 1.36 -9.41 -12.42
N SER A 149 1.43 -8.33 -11.65
CA SER A 149 2.68 -7.58 -11.52
C SER A 149 3.72 -8.37 -10.71
N ALA A 150 5.00 -8.12 -10.96
CA ALA A 150 6.09 -8.81 -10.28
C ALA A 150 6.01 -8.70 -8.75
N GLY A 151 6.11 -9.84 -8.05
CA GLY A 151 5.95 -9.96 -6.61
C GLY A 151 4.51 -10.05 -6.11
N HIS A 152 3.53 -10.07 -7.01
CA HIS A 152 2.10 -10.15 -6.68
C HIS A 152 1.38 -11.21 -7.52
N GLY A 153 2.03 -12.36 -7.73
CA GLY A 153 1.45 -13.49 -8.48
C GLY A 153 0.16 -14.05 -7.86
N ASP A 154 -0.07 -13.75 -6.60
CA ASP A 154 -1.25 -14.11 -5.81
C ASP A 154 -2.36 -13.03 -5.80
N ALA A 155 -2.26 -12.00 -6.65
CA ALA A 155 -3.32 -11.00 -6.79
C ALA A 155 -4.60 -11.59 -7.44
N ILE A 156 -4.46 -12.66 -8.19
CA ILE A 156 -5.54 -13.42 -8.83
C ILE A 156 -5.32 -14.91 -8.53
N PRO A 157 -6.38 -15.72 -8.31
CA PRO A 157 -6.26 -17.16 -8.12
C PRO A 157 -5.45 -17.81 -9.26
N PHE A 158 -4.49 -18.67 -8.87
CA PHE A 158 -3.54 -19.27 -9.80
C PHE A 158 -4.20 -20.20 -10.84
N ASP A 159 -5.27 -20.87 -10.43
CA ASP A 159 -6.03 -21.83 -11.23
C ASP A 159 -7.07 -21.20 -12.17
N ASN A 160 -7.19 -19.88 -12.16
CA ASN A 160 -8.13 -19.18 -13.02
C ASN A 160 -7.67 -19.18 -14.47
N GLN A 161 -8.53 -19.57 -15.40
CA GLN A 161 -8.23 -19.70 -16.83
C GLN A 161 -7.78 -18.40 -17.51
N LEU A 162 -8.16 -17.23 -16.96
CA LEU A 162 -7.73 -15.93 -17.46
C LEU A 162 -6.39 -15.48 -16.91
N ASN A 163 -5.83 -16.19 -15.92
CA ASN A 163 -4.54 -15.85 -15.32
C ASN A 163 -3.40 -16.29 -16.24
N ALA A 164 -2.79 -15.35 -16.94
CA ALA A 164 -1.65 -15.59 -17.83
C ALA A 164 -0.29 -15.61 -17.09
N GLY A 165 -0.29 -15.45 -15.78
CA GLY A 165 0.90 -15.48 -14.94
C GLY A 165 1.51 -14.11 -14.67
N GLN A 166 2.68 -14.13 -14.03
CA GLN A 166 3.38 -12.93 -13.60
C GLN A 166 4.25 -12.37 -14.74
N MET A 167 4.18 -11.05 -14.95
CA MET A 167 5.04 -10.33 -15.86
C MET A 167 6.42 -10.00 -15.25
N GLY A 168 7.32 -9.56 -16.11
CA GLY A 168 8.66 -9.09 -15.74
C GLY A 168 9.76 -10.12 -16.05
N PRO A 169 11.04 -9.76 -15.83
CA PRO A 169 12.20 -10.55 -16.30
C PRO A 169 12.32 -11.95 -15.71
N ARG A 170 11.75 -12.14 -14.52
CA ARG A 170 11.69 -13.44 -13.83
C ARG A 170 10.29 -14.04 -13.86
N GLY A 171 9.40 -13.46 -14.65
CA GLY A 171 8.02 -13.87 -14.79
C GLY A 171 7.81 -14.89 -15.91
N ASN A 172 6.55 -15.05 -16.28
CA ASN A 172 6.15 -15.93 -17.37
C ASN A 172 6.39 -15.22 -18.73
N PRO A 173 7.08 -15.85 -19.69
CA PRO A 173 7.28 -15.29 -21.02
C PRO A 173 5.98 -14.96 -21.76
N ILE A 174 4.91 -15.75 -21.53
CA ILE A 174 3.59 -15.51 -22.12
C ILE A 174 3.00 -14.20 -21.57
N ALA A 175 3.06 -13.99 -20.25
CA ALA A 175 2.59 -12.75 -19.63
C ALA A 175 3.34 -11.53 -20.16
N THR A 176 4.65 -11.63 -20.30
CA THR A 176 5.48 -10.56 -20.87
C THR A 176 5.15 -10.30 -22.35
N ARG A 177 4.88 -11.33 -23.11
CA ARG A 177 4.50 -11.21 -24.52
C ARG A 177 3.13 -10.52 -24.64
N LEU A 178 2.15 -10.94 -23.87
CA LEU A 178 0.80 -10.35 -23.87
C LEU A 178 0.85 -8.84 -23.58
N THR A 179 1.65 -8.42 -22.60
CA THR A 179 1.78 -6.98 -22.29
C THR A 179 2.48 -6.18 -23.39
N LYS A 180 3.31 -6.82 -24.21
CA LYS A 180 3.95 -6.17 -25.37
C LYS A 180 3.02 -6.07 -26.59
N GLU A 181 2.16 -7.05 -26.78
CA GLU A 181 1.26 -7.15 -27.92
C GLU A 181 -0.09 -6.47 -27.67
N ALA A 182 -0.38 -6.07 -26.40
CA ALA A 182 -1.62 -5.40 -26.04
C ALA A 182 -1.73 -4.02 -26.70
N ASP A 183 -2.89 -3.71 -27.26
CA ASP A 183 -3.22 -2.35 -27.74
C ASP A 183 -3.75 -1.45 -26.63
N VAL A 184 -4.33 -2.03 -25.58
CA VAL A 184 -4.75 -1.33 -24.36
C VAL A 184 -4.36 -2.12 -23.13
N ILE A 185 -3.75 -1.48 -22.16
CA ILE A 185 -3.40 -2.05 -20.86
C ILE A 185 -4.21 -1.37 -19.76
N LEU A 186 -4.99 -2.17 -19.03
CA LEU A 186 -5.70 -1.74 -17.84
C LEU A 186 -4.91 -2.12 -16.58
N ALA A 187 -4.20 -1.15 -16.01
CA ALA A 187 -3.34 -1.35 -14.83
C ALA A 187 -4.12 -1.14 -13.53
N LEU A 188 -4.46 -2.23 -12.83
CA LEU A 188 -5.27 -2.22 -11.62
C LEU A 188 -4.43 -2.53 -10.38
N GLY A 189 -4.39 -1.60 -9.43
CA GLY A 189 -3.71 -1.77 -8.16
C GLY A 189 -2.21 -2.04 -8.26
N THR A 190 -1.57 -1.62 -9.35
CA THR A 190 -0.13 -1.78 -9.59
C THR A 190 0.57 -0.44 -9.73
N ARG A 191 1.87 -0.41 -9.42
CA ARG A 191 2.74 0.75 -9.62
C ARG A 191 3.52 0.68 -10.93
N LEU A 192 3.44 -0.43 -11.66
CA LEU A 192 4.29 -0.72 -12.81
C LEU A 192 5.77 -0.49 -12.48
N GLY A 193 6.20 -0.96 -11.29
CA GLY A 193 7.54 -0.72 -10.77
C GLY A 193 8.64 -1.47 -11.52
N PHE A 194 9.89 -1.22 -11.17
CA PHE A 194 11.09 -1.75 -11.82
C PHE A 194 11.04 -3.26 -12.10
N ASN A 195 10.65 -4.08 -11.12
CA ASN A 195 10.59 -5.53 -11.29
C ASN A 195 9.53 -6.00 -12.31
N SER A 196 8.59 -5.15 -12.69
CA SER A 196 7.60 -5.47 -13.72
C SER A 196 8.01 -4.97 -15.10
N THR A 197 8.60 -3.79 -15.19
CA THR A 197 8.78 -3.07 -16.45
C THR A 197 10.22 -2.69 -16.75
N PHE A 198 11.15 -2.77 -15.76
CA PHE A 198 12.49 -2.14 -15.79
C PHE A 198 12.46 -0.64 -16.09
N TYR A 199 11.32 0.02 -15.85
CA TYR A 199 11.08 1.40 -16.28
C TYR A 199 11.34 1.63 -17.78
N SER A 200 11.21 0.58 -18.60
CA SER A 200 11.36 0.63 -20.04
C SER A 200 10.02 0.44 -20.73
N TYR A 201 9.71 1.34 -21.64
CA TYR A 201 8.53 1.23 -22.49
C TYR A 201 8.61 0.06 -23.48
N GLU A 202 9.81 -0.46 -23.75
CA GLU A 202 10.00 -1.67 -24.59
C GLU A 202 9.39 -2.93 -23.97
N ASN A 203 9.11 -2.92 -22.65
CA ASN A 203 8.51 -4.04 -21.94
C ASN A 203 6.99 -3.92 -21.79
N ILE A 204 6.43 -2.82 -22.24
CA ILE A 204 5.00 -2.54 -22.28
C ILE A 204 4.74 -1.90 -23.64
N ASN A 205 3.64 -2.25 -24.31
CA ASN A 205 3.29 -1.60 -25.56
C ASN A 205 3.09 -0.09 -25.34
N GLN A 206 3.55 0.73 -26.30
CA GLN A 206 3.45 2.20 -26.26
C GLN A 206 2.10 2.65 -26.81
#